data_c448d878e0bc735f04af412a405e771d
#
_entry.id   c448d878e0bc735f04af412a405e771d
#
_cell.length_a   1.000
_cell.length_b   1.000
_cell.length_c   1.000
_cell.angle_alpha   90.00
_cell.angle_beta   90.00
_cell.angle_gamma   90.00
#
_symmetry.space_group_name_H-M   'P 1'
#
loop_
_entity.id
_entity.type
_entity.pdbx_description
1 polymer ?
#
loop_
_entity_poly.entity_id
_entity_poly.type
_entity_poly.pdbx_seq_one_letter_code
_entity_poly.pdbx_strand_id
1 'polypeptide(L)'
;MIRVMVNGAGGKMGREVVKAVHADSELTLVGGIDPTKDGQDIGTVAGIEPLQITMAPSVDDVLGNNKPDVIVDFTNPAVIFENAKKILSAGVHLVIGTTGLTEEQRNELHEIGLKNQANCLVAPNFSLGAVMMMKVAADLAPYFPDVEIIELHHNHKYDAPSGTSILTAKLINDAKQAANVTSSEDLTRESLPGARGAKVDDITIHSVRLPGYVAHQEVLFGGHDETLTIRHDSLSRLSFMPGVVLACKKIISKPGLTYGLEHYL
;
A
#
# COMPACT_ATOMS: atom_id res chain seq x y z
N MET A 1 10.85 0.30 -22.61
CA MET A 1 9.76 0.77 -21.71
C MET A 1 9.01 -0.44 -21.19
N ILE A 2 8.69 -0.44 -19.92
CA ILE A 2 7.96 -1.54 -19.23
C ILE A 2 6.47 -1.45 -19.62
N ARG A 3 5.92 -2.54 -20.13
CA ARG A 3 4.52 -2.63 -20.56
C ARG A 3 3.63 -2.94 -19.37
N VAL A 4 2.79 -1.99 -18.99
CA VAL A 4 1.95 -2.06 -17.80
C VAL A 4 0.47 -2.16 -18.17
N MET A 5 -0.25 -3.02 -17.46
CA MET A 5 -1.70 -3.13 -17.52
C MET A 5 -2.31 -2.92 -16.14
N VAL A 6 -3.51 -2.36 -16.05
CA VAL A 6 -4.17 -2.07 -14.78
C VAL A 6 -5.40 -2.95 -14.61
N ASN A 7 -5.43 -3.76 -13.56
CA ASN A 7 -6.59 -4.55 -13.15
C ASN A 7 -7.42 -3.78 -12.11
N GLY A 8 -8.72 -3.66 -12.32
CA GLY A 8 -9.60 -2.76 -11.60
C GLY A 8 -9.52 -1.31 -12.14
N ALA A 9 -9.19 -1.16 -13.43
CA ALA A 9 -8.92 0.14 -14.08
C ALA A 9 -10.10 1.12 -14.05
N GLY A 10 -11.34 0.63 -13.95
CA GLY A 10 -12.55 1.46 -13.82
C GLY A 10 -12.80 2.00 -12.40
N GLY A 11 -12.11 1.46 -11.39
CA GLY A 11 -12.22 1.86 -9.99
C GLY A 11 -11.57 3.21 -9.67
N LYS A 12 -11.83 3.72 -8.45
CA LYS A 12 -11.28 5.04 -8.02
C LYS A 12 -9.75 5.07 -8.01
N MET A 13 -9.09 4.00 -7.55
CA MET A 13 -7.62 3.90 -7.57
C MET A 13 -7.12 3.55 -8.96
N GLY A 14 -7.75 2.58 -9.65
CA GLY A 14 -7.32 2.14 -10.97
C GLY A 14 -7.25 3.29 -12.00
N ARG A 15 -8.21 4.21 -11.98
CA ARG A 15 -8.18 5.41 -12.85
C ARG A 15 -6.98 6.30 -12.61
N GLU A 16 -6.57 6.50 -11.35
CA GLU A 16 -5.37 7.28 -11.03
C GLU A 16 -4.09 6.54 -11.44
N VAL A 17 -4.07 5.21 -11.28
CA VAL A 17 -2.95 4.37 -11.77
C VAL A 17 -2.83 4.48 -13.30
N VAL A 18 -3.94 4.40 -14.03
CA VAL A 18 -3.96 4.58 -15.50
C VAL A 18 -3.32 5.91 -15.90
N LYS A 19 -3.73 7.02 -15.26
CA LYS A 19 -3.14 8.35 -15.51
C LYS A 19 -1.65 8.40 -15.20
N ALA A 20 -1.25 7.85 -14.06
CA ALA A 20 0.15 7.87 -13.62
C ALA A 20 1.07 7.04 -14.54
N VAL A 21 0.63 5.85 -14.94
CA VAL A 21 1.36 4.99 -15.88
C VAL A 21 1.45 5.65 -17.25
N HIS A 22 0.35 6.24 -17.73
CA HIS A 22 0.34 6.94 -19.04
C HIS A 22 1.27 8.16 -19.08
N ALA A 23 1.38 8.89 -17.95
CA ALA A 23 2.22 10.08 -17.85
C ALA A 23 3.71 9.78 -17.65
N ASP A 24 4.10 8.55 -17.32
CA ASP A 24 5.49 8.21 -17.02
C ASP A 24 6.25 7.82 -18.28
N SER A 25 7.46 8.40 -18.46
CA SER A 25 8.26 8.22 -19.67
C SER A 25 8.94 6.84 -19.82
N GLU A 26 9.02 6.05 -18.74
CA GLU A 26 9.65 4.72 -18.74
C GLU A 26 8.63 3.59 -18.78
N LEU A 27 7.34 3.91 -18.61
CA LEU A 27 6.24 2.95 -18.63
C LEU A 27 5.41 3.10 -19.93
N THR A 28 4.78 2.03 -20.35
CA THR A 28 3.85 2.03 -21.47
C THR A 28 2.55 1.38 -21.03
N LEU A 29 1.47 2.14 -20.96
CA LEU A 29 0.14 1.59 -20.71
C LEU A 29 -0.31 0.78 -21.94
N VAL A 30 -0.59 -0.52 -21.75
CA VAL A 30 -0.96 -1.43 -22.84
C VAL A 30 -2.34 -2.04 -22.70
N GLY A 31 -3.05 -1.79 -21.58
CA GLY A 31 -4.40 -2.30 -21.37
C GLY A 31 -4.95 -2.01 -19.99
N GLY A 32 -6.22 -2.35 -19.81
CA GLY A 32 -6.92 -2.33 -18.54
C GLY A 32 -7.95 -3.45 -18.46
N ILE A 33 -8.22 -3.87 -17.24
CA ILE A 33 -9.18 -4.94 -16.95
C ILE A 33 -10.22 -4.38 -15.98
N ASP A 34 -11.48 -4.46 -16.36
CA ASP A 34 -12.61 -4.17 -15.47
C ASP A 34 -13.89 -4.76 -16.06
N PRO A 35 -14.55 -5.74 -15.40
CA PRO A 35 -15.72 -6.41 -15.94
C PRO A 35 -16.91 -5.46 -16.19
N THR A 36 -16.95 -4.31 -15.50
CA THR A 36 -18.01 -3.31 -15.65
C THR A 36 -17.74 -2.29 -16.74
N LYS A 37 -16.55 -2.32 -17.36
CA LYS A 37 -16.05 -1.36 -18.36
C LYS A 37 -15.53 -2.04 -19.62
N ASP A 38 -15.92 -3.30 -19.84
CA ASP A 38 -15.56 -4.06 -21.04
C ASP A 38 -15.87 -3.27 -22.34
N GLY A 39 -14.93 -3.32 -23.27
CA GLY A 39 -15.06 -2.67 -24.56
C GLY A 39 -14.90 -1.14 -24.57
N GLN A 40 -14.79 -0.49 -23.40
CA GLN A 40 -14.63 0.96 -23.30
C GLN A 40 -13.15 1.36 -23.44
N ASP A 41 -12.89 2.58 -23.92
CA ASP A 41 -11.54 3.15 -23.97
C ASP A 41 -11.07 3.51 -22.58
N ILE A 42 -9.84 3.06 -22.21
CA ILE A 42 -9.28 3.20 -20.87
C ILE A 42 -9.00 4.67 -20.52
N GLY A 43 -8.59 5.51 -21.48
CA GLY A 43 -8.35 6.94 -21.28
C GLY A 43 -9.66 7.66 -20.94
N THR A 44 -10.71 7.39 -21.71
CA THR A 44 -12.06 7.93 -21.46
C THR A 44 -12.57 7.52 -20.08
N VAL A 45 -12.42 6.25 -19.71
CA VAL A 45 -12.82 5.76 -18.37
C VAL A 45 -12.01 6.42 -17.25
N ALA A 46 -10.72 6.65 -17.47
CA ALA A 46 -9.85 7.35 -16.52
C ALA A 46 -10.13 8.87 -16.43
N GLY A 47 -10.86 9.45 -17.41
CA GLY A 47 -11.17 10.89 -17.46
C GLY A 47 -10.04 11.71 -18.07
N ILE A 48 -9.30 11.14 -19.02
CA ILE A 48 -8.33 11.80 -19.89
C ILE A 48 -8.74 11.61 -21.36
N GLU A 49 -7.95 12.13 -22.30
CA GLU A 49 -8.17 11.93 -23.72
C GLU A 49 -8.21 10.44 -24.10
N PRO A 50 -9.02 10.04 -25.09
CA PRO A 50 -9.05 8.66 -25.57
C PRO A 50 -7.67 8.16 -26.00
N LEU A 51 -7.27 7.00 -25.47
CA LEU A 51 -5.96 6.39 -25.75
C LEU A 51 -6.01 5.31 -26.82
N GLN A 52 -7.19 4.99 -27.35
CA GLN A 52 -7.44 3.89 -28.30
C GLN A 52 -7.01 2.51 -27.73
N ILE A 53 -7.08 2.35 -26.43
CA ILE A 53 -6.79 1.12 -25.70
C ILE A 53 -8.11 0.62 -25.11
N THR A 54 -8.60 -0.49 -25.66
CA THR A 54 -9.85 -1.12 -25.19
C THR A 54 -9.64 -1.91 -23.91
N MET A 55 -10.53 -1.76 -22.95
CA MET A 55 -10.52 -2.53 -21.71
C MET A 55 -11.09 -3.93 -21.93
N ALA A 56 -10.52 -4.90 -21.22
CA ALA A 56 -10.96 -6.29 -21.20
C ALA A 56 -11.80 -6.61 -19.95
N PRO A 57 -12.70 -7.63 -20.01
CA PRO A 57 -13.53 -7.97 -18.87
C PRO A 57 -12.82 -8.81 -17.80
N SER A 58 -11.78 -9.56 -18.17
CA SER A 58 -11.10 -10.45 -17.22
C SER A 58 -9.60 -10.59 -17.45
N VAL A 59 -8.90 -11.13 -16.46
CA VAL A 59 -7.47 -11.48 -16.54
C VAL A 59 -7.23 -12.53 -17.64
N ASP A 60 -8.12 -13.49 -17.80
CA ASP A 60 -7.96 -14.56 -18.79
C ASP A 60 -7.92 -14.03 -20.23
N ASP A 61 -8.64 -12.94 -20.52
CA ASP A 61 -8.71 -12.34 -21.86
C ASP A 61 -7.41 -11.63 -22.27
N VAL A 62 -6.55 -11.29 -21.30
CA VAL A 62 -5.33 -10.49 -21.56
C VAL A 62 -4.03 -11.28 -21.44
N LEU A 63 -4.03 -12.46 -20.84
CA LEU A 63 -2.82 -13.28 -20.62
C LEU A 63 -2.38 -14.10 -21.84
N GLY A 64 -3.01 -13.92 -23.00
CA GLY A 64 -2.66 -14.58 -24.25
C GLY A 64 -1.41 -13.99 -24.95
N ASN A 65 -1.47 -13.85 -26.28
CA ASN A 65 -0.31 -13.54 -27.12
C ASN A 65 0.32 -12.14 -26.95
N ASN A 66 -0.30 -11.22 -26.24
CA ASN A 66 0.18 -9.84 -26.05
C ASN A 66 0.22 -9.43 -24.58
N LYS A 67 0.64 -10.36 -23.70
CA LYS A 67 0.70 -10.12 -22.27
C LYS A 67 1.61 -8.94 -21.90
N PRO A 68 1.28 -8.18 -20.83
CA PRO A 68 2.14 -7.10 -20.33
C PRO A 68 3.36 -7.66 -19.59
N ASP A 69 4.32 -6.79 -19.28
CA ASP A 69 5.42 -7.13 -18.39
C ASP A 69 4.95 -7.11 -16.91
N VAL A 70 4.10 -6.12 -16.57
CA VAL A 70 3.59 -5.89 -15.21
C VAL A 70 2.09 -5.67 -15.24
N ILE A 71 1.35 -6.31 -14.32
CA ILE A 71 -0.03 -5.93 -13.99
C ILE A 71 -0.05 -5.25 -12.63
N VAL A 72 -0.75 -4.12 -12.52
CA VAL A 72 -1.05 -3.42 -11.26
C VAL A 72 -2.49 -3.74 -10.87
N ASP A 73 -2.70 -4.31 -9.68
CA ASP A 73 -4.03 -4.73 -9.21
C ASP A 73 -4.57 -3.81 -8.11
N PHE A 74 -5.72 -3.21 -8.37
CA PHE A 74 -6.56 -2.48 -7.42
C PHE A 74 -8.01 -2.93 -7.53
N THR A 75 -8.26 -4.22 -7.37
CA THR A 75 -9.59 -4.84 -7.42
C THR A 75 -10.24 -4.92 -6.03
N ASN A 76 -10.55 -6.11 -5.55
CA ASN A 76 -11.13 -6.34 -4.24
C ASN A 76 -10.67 -7.68 -3.64
N PRO A 77 -10.83 -7.90 -2.31
CA PRO A 77 -10.37 -9.10 -1.61
C PRO A 77 -10.95 -10.43 -2.12
N ALA A 78 -12.14 -10.40 -2.73
CA ALA A 78 -12.80 -11.63 -3.18
C ALA A 78 -12.17 -12.25 -4.43
N VAL A 79 -11.47 -11.46 -5.25
CA VAL A 79 -10.94 -11.92 -6.55
C VAL A 79 -9.42 -11.88 -6.66
N ILE A 80 -8.74 -11.11 -5.78
CA ILE A 80 -7.30 -10.86 -5.92
C ILE A 80 -6.47 -12.13 -5.91
N PHE A 81 -6.77 -13.10 -5.03
CA PHE A 81 -5.96 -14.30 -4.90
C PHE A 81 -5.98 -15.15 -6.19
N GLU A 82 -7.16 -15.42 -6.74
CA GLU A 82 -7.30 -16.21 -7.98
C GLU A 82 -6.72 -15.46 -9.19
N ASN A 83 -6.91 -14.16 -9.29
CA ASN A 83 -6.30 -13.34 -10.33
C ASN A 83 -4.76 -13.38 -10.23
N ALA A 84 -4.21 -13.23 -9.03
CA ALA A 84 -2.77 -13.27 -8.80
C ALA A 84 -2.15 -14.60 -9.21
N LYS A 85 -2.79 -15.72 -8.90
CA LYS A 85 -2.32 -17.05 -9.35
C LYS A 85 -2.24 -17.14 -10.87
N LYS A 86 -3.27 -16.67 -11.57
CA LYS A 86 -3.30 -16.68 -13.04
C LYS A 86 -2.19 -15.82 -13.63
N ILE A 87 -2.04 -14.59 -13.13
CA ILE A 87 -1.07 -13.61 -13.60
C ILE A 87 0.36 -14.14 -13.41
N LEU A 88 0.70 -14.58 -12.21
CA LEU A 88 2.03 -15.12 -11.90
C LEU A 88 2.32 -16.43 -12.65
N SER A 89 1.31 -17.30 -12.83
CA SER A 89 1.44 -18.53 -13.61
C SER A 89 1.72 -18.27 -15.09
N ALA A 90 1.26 -17.12 -15.61
CA ALA A 90 1.55 -16.69 -16.97
C ALA A 90 2.94 -16.03 -17.11
N GLY A 91 3.73 -15.92 -16.04
CA GLY A 91 5.04 -15.28 -16.03
C GLY A 91 4.96 -13.75 -16.15
N VAL A 92 3.88 -13.12 -15.65
CA VAL A 92 3.69 -11.66 -15.61
C VAL A 92 3.94 -11.17 -14.20
N HIS A 93 4.74 -10.11 -14.04
CA HIS A 93 4.99 -9.49 -12.75
C HIS A 93 3.72 -8.82 -12.21
N LEU A 94 3.54 -8.79 -10.88
CA LEU A 94 2.31 -8.33 -10.27
C LEU A 94 2.55 -7.36 -9.10
N VAL A 95 2.00 -6.15 -9.21
CA VAL A 95 1.97 -5.15 -8.14
C VAL A 95 0.56 -5.11 -7.55
N ILE A 96 0.41 -5.48 -6.29
CA ILE A 96 -0.89 -5.61 -5.60
C ILE A 96 -1.07 -4.47 -4.61
N GLY A 97 -2.11 -3.64 -4.85
CA GLY A 97 -2.63 -2.66 -3.89
C GLY A 97 -3.93 -3.12 -3.22
N THR A 98 -4.50 -4.21 -3.70
CA THR A 98 -5.69 -4.83 -3.09
C THR A 98 -5.30 -5.52 -1.78
N THR A 99 -6.05 -5.24 -0.71
CA THR A 99 -5.85 -5.85 0.62
C THR A 99 -6.57 -7.19 0.76
N GLY A 100 -6.29 -7.94 1.84
CA GLY A 100 -7.06 -9.13 2.22
C GLY A 100 -6.37 -10.48 1.92
N LEU A 101 -5.17 -10.49 1.34
CA LEU A 101 -4.39 -11.72 1.20
C LEU A 101 -3.88 -12.20 2.56
N THR A 102 -4.13 -13.47 2.90
CA THR A 102 -3.57 -14.11 4.10
C THR A 102 -2.08 -14.42 3.92
N GLU A 103 -1.40 -14.77 5.00
CA GLU A 103 0.00 -15.17 4.94
C GLU A 103 0.20 -16.44 4.11
N GLU A 104 -0.68 -17.43 4.28
CA GLU A 104 -0.66 -18.68 3.51
C GLU A 104 -0.83 -18.40 2.00
N GLN A 105 -1.76 -17.50 1.65
CA GLN A 105 -1.96 -17.10 0.27
C GLN A 105 -0.73 -16.39 -0.31
N ARG A 106 -0.09 -15.51 0.47
CA ARG A 106 1.16 -14.86 0.03
C ARG A 106 2.29 -15.87 -0.18
N ASN A 107 2.41 -16.86 0.70
CA ASN A 107 3.41 -17.94 0.55
C ASN A 107 3.14 -18.78 -0.72
N GLU A 108 1.89 -19.12 -1.01
CA GLU A 108 1.53 -19.82 -2.25
C GLU A 108 1.88 -18.98 -3.50
N LEU A 109 1.56 -17.67 -3.49
CA LEU A 109 1.90 -16.75 -4.59
C LEU A 109 3.42 -16.60 -4.75
N HIS A 110 4.19 -16.64 -3.66
CA HIS A 110 5.65 -16.62 -3.70
C HIS A 110 6.20 -17.80 -4.49
N GLU A 111 5.74 -19.01 -4.17
CA GLU A 111 6.16 -20.23 -4.85
C GLU A 111 5.77 -20.25 -6.34
N ILE A 112 4.55 -19.81 -6.65
CA ILE A 112 4.09 -19.66 -8.05
C ILE A 112 4.99 -18.66 -8.80
N GLY A 113 5.28 -17.54 -8.17
CA GLY A 113 6.13 -16.49 -8.75
C GLY A 113 7.54 -17.00 -9.06
N LEU A 114 8.19 -17.67 -8.11
CA LEU A 114 9.53 -18.25 -8.30
C LEU A 114 9.53 -19.28 -9.44
N LYS A 115 8.55 -20.18 -9.48
CA LYS A 115 8.44 -21.23 -10.50
C LYS A 115 8.30 -20.63 -11.92
N ASN A 116 7.60 -19.51 -12.07
CA ASN A 116 7.29 -18.91 -13.37
C ASN A 116 8.14 -17.67 -13.68
N GLN A 117 9.15 -17.35 -12.88
CA GLN A 117 10.02 -16.18 -13.01
C GLN A 117 9.22 -14.86 -13.03
N ALA A 118 8.12 -14.81 -12.27
CA ALA A 118 7.25 -13.67 -12.10
C ALA A 118 7.36 -13.13 -10.68
N ASN A 119 7.70 -11.86 -10.54
CA ASN A 119 7.84 -11.23 -9.24
C ASN A 119 6.51 -10.63 -8.78
N CYS A 120 6.28 -10.60 -7.48
CA CYS A 120 5.07 -10.05 -6.89
C CYS A 120 5.43 -9.05 -5.78
N LEU A 121 4.81 -7.88 -5.79
CA LEU A 121 4.82 -6.95 -4.67
C LEU A 121 3.41 -6.84 -4.10
N VAL A 122 3.25 -7.12 -2.82
CA VAL A 122 2.03 -6.79 -2.06
C VAL A 122 2.35 -5.58 -1.18
N ALA A 123 1.79 -4.43 -1.49
CA ALA A 123 2.03 -3.21 -0.73
C ALA A 123 0.75 -2.73 -0.02
N PRO A 124 0.69 -2.77 1.31
CA PRO A 124 -0.45 -2.24 2.06
C PRO A 124 -0.56 -0.71 1.96
N ASN A 125 0.54 -0.04 1.58
CA ASN A 125 0.57 1.40 1.35
C ASN A 125 1.56 1.75 0.23
N PHE A 126 1.13 2.58 -0.72
CA PHE A 126 1.96 3.10 -1.82
C PHE A 126 2.37 4.56 -1.63
N SER A 127 1.96 5.22 -0.55
CA SER A 127 2.43 6.58 -0.26
C SER A 127 3.88 6.54 0.20
N LEU A 128 4.79 7.07 -0.62
CA LEU A 128 6.23 7.11 -0.29
C LEU A 128 6.48 7.82 1.04
N GLY A 129 5.78 8.93 1.29
CA GLY A 129 5.91 9.66 2.55
C GLY A 129 5.46 8.84 3.76
N ALA A 130 4.34 8.09 3.66
CA ALA A 130 3.89 7.22 4.74
C ALA A 130 4.86 6.07 4.99
N VAL A 131 5.38 5.44 3.92
CA VAL A 131 6.35 4.34 4.03
C VAL A 131 7.66 4.83 4.64
N MET A 132 8.16 6.01 4.20
CA MET A 132 9.37 6.63 4.80
C MET A 132 9.15 7.02 6.25
N MET A 133 7.98 7.57 6.60
CA MET A 133 7.64 7.87 7.99
C MET A 133 7.70 6.61 8.87
N MET A 134 7.11 5.50 8.43
CA MET A 134 7.14 4.22 9.16
C MET A 134 8.57 3.73 9.37
N LYS A 135 9.39 3.77 8.30
CA LYS A 135 10.79 3.35 8.35
C LYS A 135 11.61 4.21 9.31
N VAL A 136 11.54 5.54 9.16
CA VAL A 136 12.26 6.47 10.03
C VAL A 136 11.78 6.35 11.48
N ALA A 137 10.48 6.13 11.71
CA ALA A 137 9.94 5.90 13.04
C ALA A 137 10.55 4.65 13.70
N ALA A 138 10.68 3.56 12.96
CA ALA A 138 11.36 2.35 13.46
C ALA A 138 12.86 2.59 13.73
N ASP A 139 13.55 3.33 12.86
CA ASP A 139 14.97 3.66 13.02
C ASP A 139 15.22 4.56 14.27
N LEU A 140 14.27 5.40 14.66
CA LEU A 140 14.34 6.29 15.82
C LEU A 140 13.94 5.61 17.13
N ALA A 141 13.11 4.58 17.07
CA ALA A 141 12.55 3.90 18.24
C ALA A 141 13.60 3.41 19.30
N PRO A 142 14.82 2.98 18.91
CA PRO A 142 15.87 2.64 19.89
C PRO A 142 16.36 3.80 20.75
N TYR A 143 16.14 5.04 20.34
CA TYR A 143 16.66 6.24 21.00
C TYR A 143 15.62 6.97 21.83
N PHE A 144 14.32 6.68 21.61
CA PHE A 144 13.19 7.30 22.29
C PHE A 144 12.32 6.23 22.94
N PRO A 145 12.34 6.08 24.27
CA PRO A 145 11.60 5.01 24.95
C PRO A 145 10.08 5.15 24.83
N ASP A 146 9.56 6.38 24.75
CA ASP A 146 8.13 6.65 24.79
C ASP A 146 7.64 7.14 23.43
N VAL A 147 6.63 6.45 22.89
CA VAL A 147 6.10 6.74 21.56
C VAL A 147 4.58 6.66 21.58
N GLU A 148 3.92 7.66 20.99
CA GLU A 148 2.49 7.63 20.72
C GLU A 148 2.22 7.97 19.25
N ILE A 149 1.09 7.51 18.72
CA ILE A 149 0.67 7.74 17.34
C ILE A 149 -0.68 8.44 17.34
N ILE A 150 -0.83 9.50 16.52
CA ILE A 150 -2.11 10.12 16.21
C ILE A 150 -2.39 9.88 14.73
N GLU A 151 -3.50 9.22 14.41
CA GLU A 151 -3.94 9.04 13.04
C GLU A 151 -5.26 9.78 12.79
N LEU A 152 -5.37 10.45 11.64
CA LEU A 152 -6.50 11.32 11.34
C LEU A 152 -7.04 10.97 9.95
N HIS A 153 -8.31 10.59 9.89
CA HIS A 153 -8.99 10.23 8.64
C HIS A 153 -10.39 10.83 8.56
N HIS A 154 -10.96 10.76 7.37
CA HIS A 154 -12.36 11.12 7.16
C HIS A 154 -13.30 10.20 7.96
N ASN A 155 -14.48 10.72 8.30
CA ASN A 155 -15.48 10.06 9.13
C ASN A 155 -16.18 8.83 8.48
N HIS A 156 -15.85 8.50 7.22
CA HIS A 156 -16.32 7.30 6.52
C HIS A 156 -15.30 6.15 6.52
N LYS A 157 -14.20 6.25 7.27
CA LYS A 157 -13.26 5.16 7.44
C LYS A 157 -13.79 4.19 8.50
N TYR A 158 -13.97 2.92 8.13
CA TYR A 158 -14.60 1.91 9.00
C TYR A 158 -13.69 1.46 10.14
N ASP A 159 -12.43 1.20 9.84
CA ASP A 159 -11.45 0.72 10.82
C ASP A 159 -10.88 1.86 11.66
N ALA A 160 -10.68 1.58 12.95
CA ALA A 160 -9.93 2.40 13.91
C ALA A 160 -9.28 1.47 14.95
N PRO A 161 -7.96 1.58 15.16
CA PRO A 161 -6.98 2.38 14.42
C PRO A 161 -6.82 1.96 12.97
N SER A 162 -6.19 2.81 12.15
CA SER A 162 -5.89 2.51 10.75
C SER A 162 -4.86 1.38 10.63
N GLY A 163 -4.93 0.58 9.54
CA GLY A 163 -3.95 -0.47 9.30
C GLY A 163 -2.50 0.04 9.22
N THR A 164 -2.30 1.24 8.68
CA THR A 164 -0.98 1.90 8.64
C THR A 164 -0.46 2.21 10.04
N SER A 165 -1.32 2.71 10.94
CA SER A 165 -0.92 3.04 12.32
C SER A 165 -0.59 1.78 13.13
N ILE A 166 -1.37 0.71 12.95
CA ILE A 166 -1.10 -0.60 13.56
C ILE A 166 0.25 -1.14 13.07
N LEU A 167 0.53 -1.07 11.77
CA LEU A 167 1.81 -1.50 11.21
C LEU A 167 2.96 -0.63 11.73
N THR A 168 2.79 0.69 11.79
CA THR A 168 3.78 1.61 12.36
C THR A 168 4.12 1.24 13.81
N ALA A 169 3.10 1.01 14.64
CA ALA A 169 3.29 0.60 16.04
C ALA A 169 4.07 -0.71 16.16
N LYS A 170 3.76 -1.71 15.33
CA LYS A 170 4.49 -2.99 15.30
C LYS A 170 5.96 -2.80 14.94
N LEU A 171 6.25 -2.05 13.88
CA LEU A 171 7.63 -1.77 13.46
C LEU A 171 8.44 -1.05 14.56
N ILE A 172 7.82 -0.09 15.25
CA ILE A 172 8.42 0.59 16.41
C ILE A 172 8.68 -0.39 17.53
N ASN A 173 7.71 -1.23 17.90
CA ASN A 173 7.87 -2.23 18.97
C ASN A 173 8.97 -3.24 18.64
N ASP A 174 9.00 -3.76 17.40
CA ASP A 174 10.05 -4.69 16.96
C ASP A 174 11.45 -4.06 17.09
N ALA A 175 11.60 -2.79 16.69
CA ALA A 175 12.86 -2.06 16.80
C ALA A 175 13.26 -1.81 18.27
N LYS A 176 12.31 -1.44 19.14
CA LYS A 176 12.55 -1.29 20.59
C LYS A 176 12.97 -2.60 21.24
N GLN A 177 12.28 -3.70 20.93
CA GLN A 177 12.61 -5.03 21.44
C GLN A 177 14.02 -5.47 21.00
N ALA A 178 14.36 -5.28 19.74
CA ALA A 178 15.70 -5.59 19.22
C ALA A 178 16.82 -4.80 19.92
N ALA A 179 16.51 -3.58 20.36
CA ALA A 179 17.43 -2.70 21.08
C ALA A 179 17.35 -2.84 22.62
N ASN A 180 16.47 -3.69 23.16
CA ASN A 180 16.16 -3.82 24.60
C ASN A 180 15.74 -2.50 25.26
N VAL A 181 14.95 -1.68 24.54
CA VAL A 181 14.40 -0.42 25.06
C VAL A 181 12.99 -0.66 25.58
N THR A 182 12.73 -0.22 26.82
CA THR A 182 11.43 -0.31 27.47
C THR A 182 10.81 1.09 27.62
N SER A 183 9.50 1.19 27.47
CA SER A 183 8.75 2.43 27.74
C SER A 183 8.76 2.78 29.22
N SER A 184 8.63 4.08 29.50
CA SER A 184 8.41 4.58 30.86
C SER A 184 7.06 4.11 31.41
N GLU A 185 6.92 4.07 32.73
CA GLU A 185 5.66 3.76 33.37
C GLU A 185 4.64 4.91 33.14
N ASP A 186 3.47 4.56 32.59
CA ASP A 186 2.36 5.52 32.44
C ASP A 186 1.51 5.51 33.73
N LEU A 187 1.62 6.56 34.51
CA LEU A 187 0.89 6.75 35.77
C LEU A 187 -0.51 7.36 35.57
N THR A 188 -0.96 7.54 34.34
CA THR A 188 -2.24 8.17 34.02
C THR A 188 -3.43 7.33 34.55
N ARG A 189 -4.35 7.98 35.24
CA ARG A 189 -5.66 7.41 35.60
C ARG A 189 -6.73 8.01 34.67
N GLU A 190 -7.35 7.16 33.86
CA GLU A 190 -8.42 7.62 32.97
C GLU A 190 -9.65 8.06 33.79
N SER A 191 -10.04 9.32 33.59
CA SER A 191 -11.31 9.86 34.15
C SER A 191 -12.51 9.35 33.36
N LEU A 192 -12.29 9.05 32.06
CA LEU A 192 -13.28 8.47 31.14
C LEU A 192 -12.61 7.31 30.40
N PRO A 193 -13.26 6.15 30.30
CA PRO A 193 -12.70 5.00 29.59
C PRO A 193 -12.35 5.33 28.14
N GLY A 194 -11.16 4.94 27.71
CA GLY A 194 -10.66 5.14 26.36
C GLY A 194 -10.00 6.51 26.11
N ALA A 195 -9.85 7.34 27.15
CA ALA A 195 -9.17 8.65 27.02
C ALA A 195 -7.71 8.53 26.55
N ARG A 196 -7.06 7.40 26.85
CA ARG A 196 -5.67 7.10 26.44
C ARG A 196 -5.57 6.38 25.08
N GLY A 197 -6.68 6.27 24.31
CA GLY A 197 -6.68 5.63 23.03
C GLY A 197 -6.61 4.09 23.05
N ALA A 198 -6.14 3.49 21.97
CA ALA A 198 -5.97 2.04 21.83
C ALA A 198 -4.48 1.66 21.90
N LYS A 199 -4.15 0.51 22.50
CA LYS A 199 -2.77 0.01 22.55
C LYS A 199 -2.53 -1.08 21.51
N VAL A 200 -1.38 -1.00 20.85
CA VAL A 200 -0.77 -2.08 20.07
C VAL A 200 0.58 -2.35 20.71
N ASP A 201 0.67 -3.46 21.45
CA ASP A 201 1.74 -3.75 22.39
C ASP A 201 1.94 -2.55 23.35
N ASP A 202 3.13 -1.91 23.36
CA ASP A 202 3.41 -0.75 24.22
C ASP A 202 3.08 0.61 23.60
N ILE A 203 2.68 0.65 22.32
CA ILE A 203 2.42 1.90 21.62
C ILE A 203 0.94 2.28 21.69
N THR A 204 0.66 3.49 22.16
CA THR A 204 -0.69 4.06 22.19
C THR A 204 -1.01 4.74 20.84
N ILE A 205 -2.22 4.45 20.30
CA ILE A 205 -2.72 5.04 19.05
C ILE A 205 -4.02 5.80 19.35
N HIS A 206 -4.05 7.07 18.93
CA HIS A 206 -5.22 7.93 18.98
C HIS A 206 -5.82 8.07 17.58
N SER A 207 -7.12 7.80 17.43
CA SER A 207 -7.80 7.82 16.13
C SER A 207 -8.75 9.01 16.04
N VAL A 208 -8.48 9.94 15.13
CA VAL A 208 -9.35 11.09 14.83
C VAL A 208 -10.18 10.80 13.57
N ARG A 209 -11.49 11.08 13.64
CA ARG A 209 -12.43 10.93 12.51
C ARG A 209 -13.21 12.21 12.32
N LEU A 210 -12.85 13.01 11.28
CA LEU A 210 -13.50 14.29 10.96
C LEU A 210 -13.67 14.46 9.44
N PRO A 211 -14.75 15.09 8.98
CA PRO A 211 -14.86 15.56 7.60
C PRO A 211 -13.70 16.49 7.24
N GLY A 212 -13.20 16.37 6.01
CA GLY A 212 -12.09 17.18 5.51
C GLY A 212 -10.72 16.50 5.58
N TYR A 213 -10.49 15.57 6.49
CA TYR A 213 -9.29 14.74 6.47
C TYR A 213 -9.31 13.70 5.34
N VAL A 214 -8.14 13.32 4.86
CA VAL A 214 -7.95 12.21 3.90
C VAL A 214 -7.28 11.04 4.62
N ALA A 215 -5.97 11.11 4.84
CA ALA A 215 -5.19 10.13 5.59
C ALA A 215 -3.92 10.80 6.12
N HIS A 216 -3.81 10.90 7.41
CA HIS A 216 -2.72 11.59 8.08
C HIS A 216 -2.24 10.77 9.27
N GLN A 217 -0.97 10.88 9.60
CA GLN A 217 -0.41 10.24 10.78
C GLN A 217 0.73 11.08 11.36
N GLU A 218 0.73 11.23 12.68
CA GLU A 218 1.83 11.75 13.48
C GLU A 218 2.39 10.63 14.36
N VAL A 219 3.70 10.53 14.44
CA VAL A 219 4.42 9.70 15.40
C VAL A 219 5.16 10.65 16.33
N LEU A 220 4.79 10.61 17.60
CA LEU A 220 5.36 11.47 18.64
C LEU A 220 6.34 10.62 19.47
N PHE A 221 7.55 11.10 19.63
CA PHE A 221 8.61 10.50 20.42
C PHE A 221 8.90 11.37 21.63
N GLY A 222 8.92 10.78 22.80
CA GLY A 222 9.32 11.41 24.07
C GLY A 222 10.73 10.98 24.48
N GLY A 223 11.58 11.95 24.82
CA GLY A 223 12.92 11.76 25.35
C GLY A 223 13.14 12.56 26.61
N HIS A 224 14.38 12.63 27.09
CA HIS A 224 14.74 13.41 28.28
C HIS A 224 14.76 14.90 27.94
N ASP A 225 13.77 15.65 28.44
CA ASP A 225 13.54 17.07 28.20
C ASP A 225 13.36 17.47 26.71
N GLU A 226 12.97 16.51 25.86
CA GLU A 226 12.75 16.76 24.44
C GLU A 226 11.59 15.92 23.87
N THR A 227 11.02 16.37 22.78
CA THR A 227 10.08 15.61 21.96
C THR A 227 10.48 15.73 20.49
N LEU A 228 10.23 14.65 19.73
CA LEU A 228 10.38 14.66 18.29
C LEU A 228 9.06 14.21 17.66
N THR A 229 8.60 14.89 16.63
CA THR A 229 7.38 14.52 15.89
C THR A 229 7.70 14.31 14.42
N ILE A 230 7.26 13.19 13.88
CA ILE A 230 7.26 12.93 12.44
C ILE A 230 5.82 12.91 11.98
N ARG A 231 5.51 13.68 10.93
CA ARG A 231 4.16 13.76 10.37
C ARG A 231 4.14 13.50 8.88
N HIS A 232 3.15 12.76 8.44
CA HIS A 232 2.81 12.56 7.04
C HIS A 232 1.34 12.93 6.79
N ASP A 233 1.10 13.72 5.74
CA ASP A 233 -0.22 14.16 5.30
C ASP A 233 -0.46 13.73 3.86
N SER A 234 -1.42 12.82 3.65
CA SER A 234 -1.93 12.46 2.33
C SER A 234 -3.11 13.37 1.99
N LEU A 235 -2.93 14.26 1.03
CA LEU A 235 -3.94 15.27 0.68
C LEU A 235 -4.93 14.76 -0.39
N SER A 236 -4.54 13.72 -1.12
CA SER A 236 -5.40 13.07 -2.12
C SER A 236 -4.88 11.68 -2.44
N ARG A 237 -5.66 10.89 -3.22
CA ARG A 237 -5.22 9.56 -3.70
C ARG A 237 -4.01 9.62 -4.65
N LEU A 238 -3.71 10.79 -5.21
CA LEU A 238 -2.54 10.98 -6.07
C LEU A 238 -1.23 10.72 -5.32
N SER A 239 -1.21 10.90 -3.99
CA SER A 239 -0.04 10.60 -3.15
C SER A 239 0.46 9.15 -3.22
N PHE A 240 -0.39 8.21 -3.66
CA PHE A 240 -0.01 6.80 -3.85
C PHE A 240 0.67 6.54 -5.21
N MET A 241 0.46 7.41 -6.19
CA MET A 241 0.89 7.16 -7.58
C MET A 241 2.42 7.08 -7.75
N PRO A 242 3.23 7.93 -7.11
CA PRO A 242 4.69 7.79 -7.17
C PRO A 242 5.20 6.42 -6.70
N GLY A 243 4.59 5.85 -5.66
CA GLY A 243 4.95 4.53 -5.17
C GLY A 243 4.50 3.40 -6.11
N VAL A 244 3.34 3.52 -6.75
CA VAL A 244 2.89 2.55 -7.76
C VAL A 244 3.84 2.56 -8.97
N VAL A 245 4.21 3.74 -9.48
CA VAL A 245 5.16 3.89 -10.58
C VAL A 245 6.53 3.31 -10.21
N LEU A 246 7.03 3.62 -9.01
CA LEU A 246 8.29 3.06 -8.49
C LEU A 246 8.23 1.53 -8.43
N ALA A 247 7.13 0.97 -7.93
CA ALA A 247 6.92 -0.48 -7.85
C ALA A 247 6.96 -1.12 -9.24
N CYS A 248 6.28 -0.56 -10.23
CA CYS A 248 6.31 -1.05 -11.62
C CYS A 248 7.72 -1.08 -12.20
N LYS A 249 8.53 -0.05 -11.92
CA LYS A 249 9.90 0.05 -12.43
C LYS A 249 10.86 -0.93 -11.75
N LYS A 250 10.71 -1.16 -10.44
CA LYS A 250 11.66 -1.95 -9.66
C LYS A 250 11.27 -3.42 -9.50
N ILE A 251 10.02 -3.81 -9.74
CA ILE A 251 9.55 -5.18 -9.47
C ILE A 251 10.33 -6.25 -10.24
N ILE A 252 10.87 -5.91 -11.40
CA ILE A 252 11.62 -6.84 -12.26
C ILE A 252 12.89 -7.36 -11.55
N SER A 253 13.45 -6.59 -10.61
CA SER A 253 14.75 -6.87 -9.98
C SER A 253 14.69 -7.72 -8.70
N LYS A 254 13.49 -8.04 -8.17
CA LYS A 254 13.33 -8.76 -6.90
C LYS A 254 12.54 -10.06 -7.08
N PRO A 255 13.21 -11.23 -7.10
CA PRO A 255 12.57 -12.54 -7.29
C PRO A 255 11.56 -12.89 -6.19
N GLY A 256 10.48 -13.55 -6.59
CA GLY A 256 9.43 -14.03 -5.69
C GLY A 256 8.48 -12.94 -5.22
N LEU A 257 7.87 -13.14 -4.04
CA LEU A 257 6.95 -12.17 -3.45
C LEU A 257 7.64 -11.33 -2.38
N THR A 258 7.49 -10.02 -2.49
CA THR A 258 7.88 -9.03 -1.47
C THR A 258 6.62 -8.44 -0.84
N TYR A 259 6.58 -8.31 0.49
CA TYR A 259 5.52 -7.63 1.22
C TYR A 259 6.05 -6.31 1.78
N GLY A 260 5.48 -5.20 1.34
CA GLY A 260 5.88 -3.84 1.73
C GLY A 260 6.70 -3.10 0.68
N LEU A 261 6.31 -1.85 0.42
CA LEU A 261 6.97 -0.98 -0.56
C LEU A 261 8.36 -0.53 -0.08
N GLU A 262 8.62 -0.51 1.22
CA GLU A 262 9.89 -0.13 1.84
C GLU A 262 11.09 -0.92 1.31
N HIS A 263 10.86 -2.14 0.86
CA HIS A 263 11.90 -2.99 0.26
C HIS A 263 12.33 -2.55 -1.15
N TYR A 264 11.62 -1.59 -1.75
CA TYR A 264 11.90 -1.04 -3.07
C TYR A 264 12.43 0.41 -3.03
N LEU A 265 12.58 1.00 -1.83
CA LEU A 265 13.11 2.35 -1.61
C LEU A 265 14.64 2.42 -1.65
#